data_39149b7541754dd610854402faf00462
#
_entry.id   39149b7541754dd610854402faf00462
#
_cell.length_a   1.000
_cell.length_b   1.000
_cell.length_c   1.000
_cell.angle_alpha   90.00
_cell.angle_beta   90.00
_cell.angle_gamma   90.00
#
_symmetry.space_group_name_H-M   'P 1'
#
loop_
_entity.id
_entity.type
_entity.pdbx_description
1 polymer ?
#
loop_
_entity_poly.entity_id
_entity_poly.type
_entity_poly.pdbx_seq_one_letter_code
_entity_poly.pdbx_strand_id
1 'polypeptide(L)'
;MGLMKLLSKIVFFISVNLSCPLIAQVPTLVRLNPQHYFHQNLPKGNYSGLTWLGGNSYAVVSDKAERSGYFIFHIQLDSITGDIRNITSDGFRASSDGNHDEEGIAFFPKDSTIFISREADNSILEYDLH
;
A
#
# COMPACT_ATOMS: atom_id res chain seq x y z
N MET A 1 -40.26 -57.32 -1.86
CA MET A 1 -39.18 -56.68 -1.03
C MET A 1 -37.94 -56.32 -1.83
N GLY A 2 -37.99 -56.29 -3.15
CA GLY A 2 -36.85 -55.98 -4.03
C GLY A 2 -36.84 -54.57 -4.66
N LEU A 3 -37.98 -53.96 -4.86
CA LEU A 3 -38.12 -52.72 -5.62
C LEU A 3 -37.75 -51.47 -4.80
N MET A 4 -38.00 -51.42 -3.49
CA MET A 4 -37.64 -50.32 -2.61
C MET A 4 -36.14 -50.18 -2.34
N LYS A 5 -35.37 -51.27 -2.42
CA LYS A 5 -33.90 -51.24 -2.29
C LYS A 5 -33.16 -50.75 -3.51
N LEU A 6 -33.81 -50.79 -4.67
CA LEU A 6 -33.23 -50.31 -5.92
C LEU A 6 -33.36 -48.78 -6.08
N LEU A 7 -34.49 -48.20 -5.63
CA LEU A 7 -34.71 -46.75 -5.62
C LEU A 7 -33.77 -46.00 -4.63
N SER A 8 -33.45 -46.62 -3.51
CA SER A 8 -32.51 -46.00 -2.53
C SER A 8 -31.07 -45.88 -3.05
N LYS A 9 -30.65 -46.70 -4.02
CA LYS A 9 -29.30 -46.62 -4.59
C LYS A 9 -29.19 -45.66 -5.76
N ILE A 10 -30.30 -45.33 -6.41
CA ILE A 10 -30.34 -44.39 -7.56
C ILE A 10 -30.34 -42.94 -7.07
N VAL A 11 -30.92 -42.64 -5.91
CA VAL A 11 -30.96 -41.27 -5.33
C VAL A 11 -29.59 -40.81 -4.84
N PHE A 12 -28.66 -41.73 -4.51
CA PHE A 12 -27.35 -41.36 -4.00
C PHE A 12 -26.32 -40.96 -5.07
N PHE A 13 -26.63 -41.17 -6.38
CA PHE A 13 -25.67 -40.89 -7.45
C PHE A 13 -25.95 -39.57 -8.22
N ILE A 14 -27.00 -38.83 -7.88
CA ILE A 14 -27.37 -37.58 -8.59
C ILE A 14 -26.85 -36.31 -7.92
N SER A 15 -26.20 -36.39 -6.75
CA SER A 15 -25.86 -35.21 -5.94
C SER A 15 -24.39 -34.73 -6.02
N VAL A 16 -23.61 -35.15 -6.99
CA VAL A 16 -22.20 -34.66 -7.08
C VAL A 16 -21.86 -34.24 -8.51
N ASN A 17 -22.49 -33.19 -8.99
CA ASN A 17 -21.96 -32.37 -10.08
C ASN A 17 -22.52 -30.95 -9.99
N LEU A 18 -22.44 -30.32 -8.79
CA LEU A 18 -22.36 -28.86 -8.73
C LEU A 18 -20.92 -28.48 -9.04
N SER A 19 -20.56 -28.52 -10.31
CA SER A 19 -19.39 -27.81 -10.79
C SER A 19 -19.64 -26.32 -10.59
N CYS A 20 -19.14 -25.78 -9.49
CA CYS A 20 -19.03 -24.35 -9.28
C CYS A 20 -18.20 -23.83 -10.46
N PRO A 21 -18.73 -22.99 -11.38
CA PRO A 21 -17.89 -22.41 -12.42
C PRO A 21 -16.83 -21.58 -11.72
N LEU A 22 -15.56 -22.01 -11.76
CA LEU A 22 -14.43 -21.15 -11.43
C LEU A 22 -14.45 -20.03 -12.48
N ILE A 23 -15.08 -18.90 -12.15
CA ILE A 23 -14.93 -17.68 -12.93
C ILE A 23 -13.51 -17.21 -12.65
N ALA A 24 -12.57 -17.59 -13.51
CA ALA A 24 -11.25 -17.02 -13.53
C ALA A 24 -11.44 -15.52 -13.75
N GLN A 25 -11.14 -14.69 -12.74
CA GLN A 25 -11.09 -13.25 -12.94
C GLN A 25 -9.99 -12.96 -13.97
N VAL A 26 -10.40 -12.49 -15.14
CA VAL A 26 -9.46 -11.96 -16.12
C VAL A 26 -8.78 -10.76 -15.47
N PRO A 27 -7.44 -10.72 -15.35
CA PRO A 27 -6.76 -9.59 -14.76
C PRO A 27 -7.12 -8.32 -15.55
N THR A 28 -7.67 -7.33 -14.83
CA THR A 28 -7.98 -6.04 -15.45
C THR A 28 -6.65 -5.36 -15.78
N LEU A 29 -6.46 -5.02 -17.04
CA LEU A 29 -5.27 -4.33 -17.50
C LEU A 29 -5.29 -2.90 -16.92
N VAL A 30 -4.34 -2.59 -16.05
CA VAL A 30 -4.19 -1.25 -15.49
C VAL A 30 -3.35 -0.43 -16.45
N ARG A 31 -3.90 0.70 -16.91
CA ARG A 31 -3.13 1.66 -17.70
C ARG A 31 -2.32 2.55 -16.76
N LEU A 32 -1.00 2.60 -16.99
CA LEU A 32 -0.13 3.57 -16.32
C LEU A 32 -0.29 4.94 -16.98
N ASN A 33 -0.43 5.98 -16.16
CA ASN A 33 -0.36 7.35 -16.62
C ASN A 33 1.09 7.72 -17.00
N PRO A 34 1.30 8.78 -17.82
CA PRO A 34 2.62 9.26 -18.12
C PRO A 34 3.41 9.59 -16.86
N GLN A 35 4.69 9.27 -16.85
CA GLN A 35 5.56 9.60 -15.73
C GLN A 35 5.87 11.10 -15.73
N HIS A 36 5.76 11.73 -14.57
CA HIS A 36 6.08 13.14 -14.34
C HIS A 36 7.28 13.26 -13.39
N TYR A 37 8.07 14.33 -13.57
CA TYR A 37 9.24 14.63 -12.74
C TYR A 37 9.05 15.98 -12.04
N PHE A 38 9.20 16.01 -10.72
CA PHE A 38 8.98 17.18 -9.87
C PHE A 38 10.25 17.65 -9.15
N HIS A 39 11.41 17.62 -9.81
CA HIS A 39 12.71 17.89 -9.20
C HIS A 39 12.86 19.27 -8.54
N GLN A 40 12.10 20.26 -8.99
CA GLN A 40 12.25 21.64 -8.55
C GLN A 40 11.62 21.91 -7.19
N ASN A 41 10.65 21.10 -6.79
CA ASN A 41 9.79 21.33 -5.63
C ASN A 41 10.05 20.38 -4.47
N LEU A 42 10.93 19.41 -4.64
CA LEU A 42 11.20 18.37 -3.66
C LEU A 42 12.66 18.36 -3.25
N PRO A 43 12.97 18.07 -1.97
CA PRO A 43 14.32 17.77 -1.53
C PRO A 43 14.92 16.62 -2.35
N LYS A 44 16.24 16.61 -2.51
CA LYS A 44 16.90 15.44 -3.08
C LYS A 44 16.78 14.27 -2.14
N GLY A 45 16.41 13.10 -2.66
CA GLY A 45 16.27 11.89 -1.86
C GLY A 45 16.04 10.66 -2.75
N ASN A 46 16.35 9.49 -2.21
CA ASN A 46 15.95 8.20 -2.74
C ASN A 46 14.68 7.78 -1.99
N TYR A 47 13.54 8.16 -2.51
CA TYR A 47 12.25 7.89 -1.86
C TYR A 47 11.85 6.44 -2.10
N SER A 48 11.68 5.68 -1.01
CA SER A 48 11.42 4.24 -1.02
C SER A 48 9.99 3.89 -0.63
N GLY A 49 9.37 4.64 0.29
CA GLY A 49 8.01 4.38 0.76
C GLY A 49 7.17 5.63 0.90
N LEU A 50 5.84 5.47 0.71
CA LEU A 50 4.86 6.54 0.81
C LEU A 50 3.58 6.03 1.47
N THR A 51 3.03 6.80 2.43
CA THR A 51 1.72 6.54 3.04
C THR A 51 0.86 7.80 3.08
N TRP A 52 -0.46 7.62 2.93
CA TRP A 52 -1.41 8.72 2.96
C TRP A 52 -1.78 9.08 4.41
N LEU A 53 -1.73 10.38 4.74
CA LEU A 53 -2.07 10.92 6.07
C LEU A 53 -3.47 11.56 6.12
N GLY A 54 -4.08 11.79 4.97
CA GLY A 54 -5.36 12.46 4.83
C GLY A 54 -5.29 13.68 3.90
N GLY A 55 -6.41 14.01 3.25
CA GLY A 55 -6.46 15.08 2.26
C GLY A 55 -5.43 14.91 1.16
N ASN A 56 -4.54 15.88 0.98
CA ASN A 56 -3.42 15.84 0.04
C ASN A 56 -2.06 15.57 0.71
N SER A 57 -2.05 15.22 2.00
CA SER A 57 -0.82 15.03 2.79
C SER A 57 -0.37 13.58 2.79
N TYR A 58 0.93 13.37 2.65
CA TYR A 58 1.58 12.06 2.62
C TYR A 58 2.86 12.10 3.45
N ALA A 59 3.15 11.00 4.15
CA ALA A 59 4.47 10.77 4.74
C ALA A 59 5.31 9.92 3.78
N VAL A 60 6.58 10.26 3.64
CA VAL A 60 7.50 9.65 2.66
C VAL A 60 8.84 9.37 3.31
N VAL A 61 9.34 8.16 3.21
CA VAL A 61 10.68 7.80 3.67
C VAL A 61 11.70 7.83 2.54
N SER A 62 12.95 7.99 2.92
CA SER A 62 14.10 7.92 2.02
C SER A 62 15.18 7.05 2.65
N ASP A 63 15.64 6.05 1.91
CA ASP A 63 16.72 5.15 2.31
C ASP A 63 18.09 5.86 2.47
N LYS A 64 18.24 7.07 1.92
CA LYS A 64 19.50 7.87 1.95
C LYS A 64 19.37 9.18 2.74
N ALA A 65 18.37 9.33 3.60
CA ALA A 65 18.32 10.43 4.54
C ALA A 65 19.47 10.30 5.58
N GLU A 66 19.97 11.40 6.13
CA GLU A 66 21.05 11.36 7.15
C GLU A 66 20.57 10.78 8.48
N ARG A 67 19.28 10.93 8.76
CA ARG A 67 18.63 10.49 9.99
C ARG A 67 17.40 9.65 9.67
N SER A 68 17.02 8.83 10.63
CA SER A 68 15.74 8.16 10.63
C SER A 68 14.59 9.16 10.73
N GLY A 69 13.51 8.93 9.97
CA GLY A 69 12.37 9.85 9.93
C GLY A 69 11.67 9.83 8.57
N TYR A 70 10.89 10.88 8.32
CA TYR A 70 10.08 10.96 7.11
C TYR A 70 9.88 12.40 6.65
N PHE A 71 9.63 12.59 5.36
CA PHE A 71 9.17 13.86 4.78
C PHE A 71 7.67 13.96 4.84
N ILE A 72 7.15 15.19 4.92
CA ILE A 72 5.75 15.48 4.62
C ILE A 72 5.66 16.06 3.22
N PHE A 73 4.93 15.39 2.35
CA PHE A 73 4.63 15.84 1.00
C PHE A 73 3.16 16.18 0.87
N HIS A 74 2.87 17.24 0.10
CA HIS A 74 1.52 17.58 -0.34
C HIS A 74 1.40 17.30 -1.84
N ILE A 75 0.61 16.28 -2.18
CA ILE A 75 0.41 15.82 -3.55
C ILE A 75 -0.98 16.25 -4.02
N GLN A 76 -1.02 17.15 -4.99
CA GLN A 76 -2.26 17.60 -5.60
C GLN A 76 -2.58 16.74 -6.81
N LEU A 77 -3.72 16.07 -6.78
CA LEU A 77 -4.22 15.25 -7.88
C LEU A 77 -5.30 15.99 -8.65
N ASP A 78 -5.34 15.76 -9.96
CA ASP A 78 -6.51 16.09 -10.77
C ASP A 78 -7.67 15.16 -10.38
N SER A 79 -8.83 15.75 -10.05
CA SER A 79 -9.97 14.97 -9.55
C SER A 79 -10.66 14.12 -10.62
N ILE A 80 -10.37 14.37 -11.90
CA ILE A 80 -10.98 13.67 -13.03
C ILE A 80 -10.05 12.59 -13.56
N THR A 81 -8.76 12.93 -13.77
CA THR A 81 -7.78 12.04 -14.40
C THR A 81 -6.93 11.27 -13.40
N GLY A 82 -6.82 11.76 -12.15
CA GLY A 82 -5.90 11.23 -11.15
C GLY A 82 -4.44 11.63 -11.37
N ASP A 83 -4.16 12.48 -12.38
CA ASP A 83 -2.79 12.93 -12.65
C ASP A 83 -2.27 13.83 -11.52
N ILE A 84 -0.98 13.70 -11.22
CA ILE A 84 -0.31 14.58 -10.26
C ILE A 84 -0.13 15.96 -10.91
N ARG A 85 -0.75 16.97 -10.31
CA ARG A 85 -0.66 18.37 -10.76
C ARG A 85 0.51 19.10 -10.11
N ASN A 86 0.75 18.84 -8.84
CA ASN A 86 1.81 19.50 -8.09
C ASN A 86 2.23 18.65 -6.90
N ILE A 87 3.49 18.79 -6.49
CA ILE A 87 4.02 18.23 -5.24
C ILE A 87 4.84 19.32 -4.55
N THR A 88 4.60 19.51 -3.24
CA THR A 88 5.41 20.35 -2.37
C THR A 88 5.81 19.58 -1.12
N SER A 89 6.78 20.08 -0.37
CA SER A 89 7.25 19.47 0.88
C SER A 89 7.25 20.47 2.03
N ASP A 90 6.79 20.04 3.20
CA ASP A 90 6.94 20.76 4.46
C ASP A 90 8.27 20.44 5.17
N GLY A 91 9.14 19.70 4.51
CA GLY A 91 10.44 19.29 5.04
C GLY A 91 10.44 17.94 5.73
N PHE A 92 11.53 17.65 6.41
CA PHE A 92 11.84 16.39 7.05
C PHE A 92 11.55 16.40 8.55
N ARG A 93 10.93 15.35 9.05
CA ARG A 93 10.69 15.07 10.46
C ARG A 93 11.71 14.03 10.91
N ALA A 94 12.81 14.50 11.52
CA ALA A 94 13.92 13.65 11.95
C ALA A 94 13.76 13.15 13.38
N SER A 95 14.12 11.89 13.63
CA SER A 95 14.40 11.37 14.97
C SER A 95 15.84 11.68 15.42
N SER A 96 16.20 11.24 16.64
CA SER A 96 17.58 11.28 17.13
C SER A 96 18.47 10.23 16.46
N ASP A 97 17.88 9.16 15.90
CA ASP A 97 18.58 8.00 15.34
C ASP A 97 19.14 8.27 13.95
N GLY A 98 20.22 7.57 13.59
CA GLY A 98 20.72 7.50 12.22
C GLY A 98 19.75 6.76 11.32
N ASN A 99 19.85 6.98 10.00
CA ASN A 99 19.14 6.21 9.00
C ASN A 99 19.73 4.79 8.92
N HIS A 100 18.85 3.79 8.76
CA HIS A 100 19.19 2.38 8.65
C HIS A 100 18.52 1.74 7.44
N ASP A 101 18.57 2.44 6.29
CA ASP A 101 17.91 2.05 5.04
C ASP A 101 16.38 1.86 5.26
N GLU A 102 15.70 2.99 5.47
CA GLU A 102 14.24 3.00 5.61
C GLU A 102 13.57 2.75 4.25
N GLU A 103 12.78 1.68 4.16
CA GLU A 103 12.20 1.20 2.91
C GLU A 103 10.68 1.33 2.86
N GLY A 104 10.00 1.04 3.95
CA GLY A 104 8.55 1.04 4.01
C GLY A 104 8.01 1.99 5.05
N ILE A 105 6.82 2.54 4.79
CA ILE A 105 6.11 3.40 5.74
C ILE A 105 4.61 3.09 5.71
N ALA A 106 3.99 3.02 6.89
CA ALA A 106 2.56 2.86 7.04
C ALA A 106 2.01 3.82 8.10
N PHE A 107 0.84 4.39 7.85
CA PHE A 107 0.12 5.24 8.80
C PHE A 107 -1.07 4.50 9.39
N PHE A 108 -1.19 4.53 10.73
CA PHE A 108 -2.32 4.02 11.46
C PHE A 108 -3.14 5.17 12.04
N PRO A 109 -4.29 5.54 11.41
CA PRO A 109 -5.00 6.77 11.73
C PRO A 109 -5.68 6.78 13.10
N LYS A 110 -5.94 5.62 13.71
CA LYS A 110 -6.66 5.53 14.98
C LYS A 110 -5.94 6.23 16.14
N ASP A 111 -4.62 6.10 16.19
CA ASP A 111 -3.74 6.67 17.21
C ASP A 111 -2.67 7.61 16.62
N SER A 112 -2.83 7.98 15.34
CA SER A 112 -1.90 8.88 14.64
C SER A 112 -0.46 8.38 14.64
N THR A 113 -0.26 7.07 14.50
CA THR A 113 1.06 6.43 14.54
C THR A 113 1.57 6.14 13.13
N ILE A 114 2.85 6.39 12.91
CA ILE A 114 3.59 5.99 11.70
C ILE A 114 4.53 4.85 12.06
N PHE A 115 4.50 3.79 11.23
CA PHE A 115 5.45 2.69 11.29
C PHE A 115 6.40 2.78 10.10
N ILE A 116 7.71 2.64 10.36
CA ILE A 116 8.76 2.67 9.35
C ILE A 116 9.57 1.37 9.44
N SER A 117 9.68 0.63 8.33
CA SER A 117 10.53 -0.55 8.25
C SER A 117 11.95 -0.16 7.82
N ARG A 118 12.96 -0.78 8.44
CA ARG A 118 14.38 -0.60 8.16
C ARG A 118 15.00 -1.91 7.69
N GLU A 119 15.75 -1.86 6.59
CA GLU A 119 16.39 -3.04 6.02
C GLU A 119 17.69 -3.42 6.76
N ALA A 120 18.51 -2.44 7.11
CA ALA A 120 19.85 -2.70 7.65
C ALA A 120 19.85 -3.47 8.98
N ASP A 121 18.82 -3.35 9.81
CA ASP A 121 18.71 -4.00 11.12
C ASP A 121 17.44 -4.85 11.29
N ASN A 122 16.63 -5.00 10.21
CA ASN A 122 15.37 -5.76 10.20
C ASN A 122 14.39 -5.32 11.30
N SER A 123 14.29 -4.02 11.57
CA SER A 123 13.44 -3.46 12.60
C SER A 123 12.25 -2.66 12.05
N ILE A 124 11.29 -2.40 12.91
CA ILE A 124 10.18 -1.47 12.65
C ILE A 124 10.19 -0.41 13.74
N LEU A 125 10.26 0.84 13.31
CA LEU A 125 10.13 2.00 14.20
C LEU A 125 8.68 2.46 14.27
N GLU A 126 8.33 3.00 15.42
CA GLU A 126 7.03 3.60 15.70
C GLU A 126 7.22 5.08 16.03
N TYR A 127 6.52 5.95 15.30
CA TYR A 127 6.53 7.39 15.48
C TYR A 127 5.14 7.90 15.77
N ASP A 128 5.01 8.75 16.78
CA ASP A 128 3.82 9.52 17.04
C ASP A 128 3.81 10.77 16.13
N LEU A 129 2.68 11.07 15.49
CA LEU A 129 2.50 12.26 14.66
C LEU A 129 2.21 13.54 15.44
N HIS A 130 2.00 13.48 16.77
CA HIS A 130 1.64 14.62 17.63
C HIS A 130 2.82 15.45 18.09
#